data_7c062f2749132da9abc24b10d36d8656
#
_entry.id   7c062f2749132da9abc24b10d36d8656
#
_cell.length_a   1.000
_cell.length_b   1.000
_cell.length_c   1.000
_cell.angle_alpha   90.00
_cell.angle_beta   90.00
_cell.angle_gamma   90.00
#
_symmetry.space_group_name_H-M   'P 1'
#
loop_
_entity.id
_entity.type
_entity.pdbx_description
1 polymer ?
#
loop_
_entity_poly.entity_id
_entity_poly.type
_entity_poly.pdbx_seq_one_letter_code
_entity_poly.pdbx_strand_id
1 'polypeptide(L)'
;DIRNASFFRDLNMDNENYSIFQENEFLIVSNKKQNLIEFKSVSNESLNDFYELDLQNNFKALSKEEVIIGNLLANRLNVDIGDSIQIISKDFKLNSYSLPDIYEFRVANIFSNRILRANDFLVFGVNKEIFKNANFSAEINGDIGSIKHSSITFLSWKDRNRQLFEATEIEKKITFFTLLLIVLIASFNLSSSIMQISSKKIRDLAIFSSIGMKKNDIKKIFIIYSYLI
;
A
#
# COMPACT_ATOMS: atom_id res chain seq x y z
N ASP A 1 2.54 0.64 28.72
CA ASP A 1 1.83 -0.04 29.76
C ASP A 1 2.08 -1.54 29.77
N ILE A 2 2.40 -2.08 30.95
CA ILE A 2 2.82 -3.47 31.19
C ILE A 2 1.79 -4.50 30.68
N ARG A 3 0.53 -4.15 30.62
CA ARG A 3 -0.57 -5.05 30.20
C ARG A 3 -0.49 -5.43 28.71
N ASN A 4 -0.09 -4.52 27.85
CA ASN A 4 -0.01 -4.80 26.41
C ASN A 4 1.24 -5.63 26.07
N ALA A 5 2.36 -5.36 26.74
CA ALA A 5 3.58 -6.14 26.55
C ALA A 5 3.44 -7.60 27.05
N SER A 6 2.71 -7.82 28.18
CA SER A 6 2.44 -9.18 28.65
C SER A 6 1.56 -9.97 27.68
N PHE A 7 0.55 -9.34 27.09
CA PHE A 7 -0.34 -9.99 26.12
C PHE A 7 0.42 -10.57 24.91
N PHE A 8 1.37 -9.81 24.35
CA PHE A 8 2.15 -10.29 23.21
C PHE A 8 3.18 -11.37 23.59
N ARG A 9 3.72 -11.32 24.83
CA ARG A 9 4.55 -12.41 25.38
C ARG A 9 3.76 -13.69 25.58
N ASP A 10 2.52 -13.58 26.04
CA ASP A 10 1.63 -14.73 26.26
C ASP A 10 1.26 -15.41 24.94
N LEU A 11 1.36 -14.70 23.79
CA LEU A 11 1.17 -15.24 22.45
C LEU A 11 2.39 -15.96 21.89
N ASN A 12 3.50 -16.03 22.64
CA ASN A 12 4.76 -16.66 22.18
C ASN A 12 5.28 -16.09 20.85
N MET A 13 5.05 -14.78 20.59
CA MET A 13 5.54 -14.10 19.41
C MET A 13 6.95 -13.56 19.66
N ASP A 14 7.85 -13.81 18.72
CA ASP A 14 9.19 -13.25 18.74
C ASP A 14 9.19 -11.74 18.49
N ASN A 15 10.14 -11.00 19.02
CA ASN A 15 10.25 -9.53 18.87
C ASN A 15 10.34 -9.06 17.41
N GLU A 16 10.75 -9.93 16.50
CA GLU A 16 10.78 -9.67 15.06
C GLU A 16 9.39 -9.61 14.43
N ASN A 17 8.39 -10.19 15.08
CA ASN A 17 7.03 -10.34 14.53
C ASN A 17 6.04 -9.28 15.04
N TYR A 18 6.39 -8.48 16.03
CA TYR A 18 5.52 -7.41 16.51
C TYR A 18 6.29 -6.19 17.01
N SER A 19 5.68 -5.03 16.89
CA SER A 19 6.16 -3.77 17.48
C SER A 19 5.04 -3.06 18.22
N ILE A 20 5.32 -2.67 19.46
CA ILE A 20 4.40 -1.82 20.26
C ILE A 20 4.85 -0.38 20.13
N PHE A 21 3.93 0.50 19.81
CA PHE A 21 4.20 1.90 19.56
C PHE A 21 3.09 2.81 20.09
N GLN A 22 3.43 4.09 20.19
CA GLN A 22 2.47 5.18 20.30
C GLN A 22 2.63 6.06 19.07
N GLU A 23 1.53 6.45 18.46
CA GLU A 23 1.53 7.35 17.30
C GLU A 23 0.54 8.50 17.50
N ASN A 24 0.91 9.66 17.01
CA ASN A 24 0.04 10.82 16.91
C ASN A 24 0.56 11.78 15.83
N GLU A 25 -0.33 12.66 15.38
CA GLU A 25 0.02 13.74 14.46
C GLU A 25 0.61 14.93 15.20
N PHE A 26 1.70 15.44 14.68
CA PHE A 26 2.42 16.62 15.17
C PHE A 26 2.76 17.56 14.03
N LEU A 27 3.07 18.81 14.36
CA LEU A 27 3.63 19.77 13.43
C LEU A 27 5.15 19.81 13.63
N ILE A 28 5.92 19.50 12.60
CA ILE A 28 7.37 19.68 12.60
C ILE A 28 7.72 21.04 12.00
N VAL A 29 8.67 21.73 12.61
CA VAL A 29 9.16 23.03 12.17
C VAL A 29 10.68 23.04 12.15
N SER A 30 11.25 23.46 11.04
CA SER A 30 12.69 23.71 10.88
C SER A 30 12.93 24.68 9.72
N ASN A 31 13.95 25.53 9.83
CA ASN A 31 14.39 26.45 8.77
C ASN A 31 13.25 27.30 8.18
N LYS A 32 12.30 27.78 9.01
CA LYS A 32 11.07 28.50 8.60
C LYS A 32 10.11 27.69 7.73
N LYS A 33 10.33 26.39 7.61
CA LYS A 33 9.44 25.46 6.92
C LYS A 33 8.69 24.64 7.96
N GLN A 34 7.51 24.20 7.60
CA GLN A 34 6.65 23.38 8.47
C GLN A 34 5.98 22.27 7.69
N ASN A 35 5.74 21.15 8.33
CA ASN A 35 4.99 20.03 7.76
C ASN A 35 4.20 19.31 8.85
N LEU A 36 3.07 18.70 8.46
CA LEU A 36 2.35 17.78 9.34
C LEU A 36 3.04 16.43 9.26
N ILE A 37 3.31 15.80 10.39
CA ILE A 37 3.98 14.52 10.51
C ILE A 37 3.18 13.57 11.38
N GLU A 38 3.40 12.29 11.17
CA GLU A 38 3.02 11.22 12.07
C GLU A 38 4.25 10.79 12.86
N PHE A 39 4.26 11.11 14.16
CA PHE A 39 5.35 10.72 15.04
C PHE A 39 5.04 9.37 15.66
N LYS A 40 5.92 8.39 15.46
CA LYS A 40 5.80 7.04 15.96
C LYS A 40 6.89 6.77 17.01
N SER A 41 6.49 6.63 18.27
CA SER A 41 7.41 6.27 19.34
C SER A 41 7.47 4.75 19.49
N VAL A 42 8.65 4.19 19.24
CA VAL A 42 8.92 2.74 19.27
C VAL A 42 10.11 2.44 20.16
N SER A 43 10.32 1.18 20.49
CA SER A 43 11.56 0.77 21.16
C SER A 43 12.73 0.70 20.19
N ASN A 44 13.96 0.84 20.68
CA ASN A 44 15.17 0.67 19.86
C ASN A 44 15.28 -0.75 19.27
N GLU A 45 14.81 -1.75 19.99
CA GLU A 45 14.73 -3.13 19.52
C GLU A 45 13.81 -3.25 18.31
N SER A 46 12.60 -2.68 18.40
CA SER A 46 11.65 -2.67 17.27
C SER A 46 12.16 -1.91 16.05
N LEU A 47 12.95 -0.85 16.23
CA LEU A 47 13.55 -0.12 15.11
C LEU A 47 14.52 -0.99 14.31
N ASN A 48 15.29 -1.83 14.99
CA ASN A 48 16.29 -2.68 14.36
C ASN A 48 15.68 -3.96 13.78
N ASP A 49 14.78 -4.60 14.53
CA ASP A 49 14.34 -5.97 14.26
C ASP A 49 13.05 -6.01 13.45
N PHE A 50 12.15 -5.02 13.64
CA PHE A 50 10.82 -5.04 13.03
C PHE A 50 10.69 -4.15 11.79
N TYR A 51 11.25 -2.92 11.81
CA TYR A 51 10.99 -1.94 10.75
C TYR A 51 11.94 -2.02 9.56
N GLU A 52 13.07 -2.72 9.65
CA GLU A 52 14.04 -2.91 8.56
C GLU A 52 14.28 -1.62 7.75
N LEU A 53 14.53 -0.50 8.44
CA LEU A 53 14.69 0.80 7.81
C LEU A 53 15.99 0.86 7.01
N ASP A 54 15.89 1.29 5.73
CA ASP A 54 17.07 1.62 4.93
C ASP A 54 17.63 2.98 5.38
N LEU A 55 18.63 2.94 6.28
CA LEU A 55 19.21 4.10 6.94
C LEU A 55 20.45 4.57 6.20
N GLN A 56 20.65 5.90 6.12
CA GLN A 56 21.83 6.46 5.47
C GLN A 56 23.14 6.13 6.22
N ASN A 57 23.09 6.07 7.54
CA ASN A 57 24.25 5.77 8.38
C ASN A 57 23.99 4.59 9.30
N ASN A 58 25.05 3.88 9.68
CA ASN A 58 24.97 2.84 10.69
C ASN A 58 24.45 3.41 12.01
N PHE A 59 23.45 2.76 12.54
CA PHE A 59 22.70 3.23 13.69
C PHE A 59 22.65 2.11 14.76
N LYS A 60 22.82 2.44 16.03
CA LYS A 60 22.72 1.46 17.12
C LYS A 60 21.48 1.65 17.99
N ALA A 61 21.23 2.86 18.44
CA ALA A 61 20.11 3.21 19.29
C ALA A 61 19.85 4.71 19.28
N LEU A 62 18.58 5.12 19.40
CA LEU A 62 18.15 6.50 19.62
C LEU A 62 18.18 6.87 21.09
N SER A 63 18.58 8.09 21.40
CA SER A 63 18.26 8.73 22.68
C SER A 63 16.85 9.34 22.66
N LYS A 64 16.36 9.79 23.83
CA LYS A 64 15.04 10.42 23.92
C LYS A 64 14.92 11.75 23.15
N GLU A 65 16.03 12.39 22.86
CA GLU A 65 16.11 13.67 22.16
C GLU A 65 16.45 13.51 20.69
N GLU A 66 16.47 12.30 20.18
CA GLU A 66 16.83 11.98 18.81
C GLU A 66 15.65 11.35 18.05
N VAL A 67 15.65 11.63 16.74
CA VAL A 67 14.64 11.10 15.82
C VAL A 67 15.25 10.66 14.50
N ILE A 68 14.56 9.74 13.85
CA ILE A 68 14.83 9.33 12.46
C ILE A 68 13.69 9.88 11.60
N ILE A 69 14.04 10.57 10.52
CA ILE A 69 13.08 11.18 9.60
C ILE A 69 13.19 10.60 8.21
N GLY A 70 12.09 10.63 7.44
CA GLY A 70 12.11 10.18 6.06
C GLY A 70 12.88 11.14 5.14
N ASN A 71 13.50 10.62 4.10
CA ASN A 71 14.35 11.40 3.18
C ASN A 71 13.58 12.51 2.45
N LEU A 72 12.32 12.31 2.09
CA LEU A 72 11.50 13.34 1.44
C LEU A 72 11.15 14.47 2.42
N LEU A 73 10.90 14.14 3.69
CA LEU A 73 10.67 15.10 4.74
C LEU A 73 11.93 15.93 5.02
N ALA A 74 13.09 15.27 5.13
CA ALA A 74 14.40 15.92 5.30
C ALA A 74 14.67 16.94 4.18
N ASN A 75 14.48 16.54 2.93
CA ASN A 75 14.63 17.41 1.76
C ASN A 75 13.64 18.59 1.79
N ARG A 76 12.39 18.35 2.18
CA ARG A 76 11.36 19.41 2.25
C ARG A 76 11.69 20.44 3.31
N LEU A 77 12.16 20.01 4.47
CA LEU A 77 12.55 20.88 5.58
C LEU A 77 13.95 21.48 5.40
N ASN A 78 14.74 20.93 4.48
CA ASN A 78 16.15 21.28 4.25
C ASN A 78 16.97 21.06 5.52
N VAL A 79 16.91 19.85 6.06
CA VAL A 79 17.64 19.41 7.26
C VAL A 79 18.45 18.17 6.94
N ASP A 80 19.63 18.09 7.58
CA ASP A 80 20.56 16.98 7.48
C ASP A 80 20.73 16.27 8.83
N ILE A 81 21.45 15.16 8.83
CA ILE A 81 21.80 14.41 10.05
C ILE A 81 22.61 15.32 10.98
N GLY A 82 22.17 15.43 12.22
CA GLY A 82 22.77 16.28 13.26
C GLY A 82 22.04 17.61 13.48
N ASP A 83 21.15 18.02 12.58
CA ASP A 83 20.38 19.26 12.72
C ASP A 83 19.32 19.14 13.82
N SER A 84 18.97 20.30 14.42
CA SER A 84 17.86 20.41 15.36
C SER A 84 16.56 20.75 14.67
N ILE A 85 15.49 20.11 15.09
CA ILE A 85 14.12 20.32 14.63
C ILE A 85 13.18 20.52 15.83
N GLN A 86 12.08 21.22 15.60
CA GLN A 86 11.05 21.42 16.62
C GLN A 86 9.79 20.64 16.25
N ILE A 87 9.25 19.92 17.21
CA ILE A 87 7.98 19.18 17.08
C ILE A 87 6.97 19.79 18.04
N ILE A 88 5.83 20.22 17.50
CA ILE A 88 4.78 20.95 18.20
C ILE A 88 3.56 20.04 18.31
N SER A 89 3.02 19.90 19.51
CA SER A 89 1.80 19.12 19.75
C SER A 89 0.59 19.75 19.07
N LYS A 90 -0.23 18.89 18.41
CA LYS A 90 -1.50 19.29 17.80
C LYS A 90 -2.63 19.47 18.83
N ASP A 91 -2.46 18.97 20.06
CA ASP A 91 -3.47 19.01 21.13
C ASP A 91 -3.70 20.43 21.70
N PHE A 92 -3.75 21.39 20.79
CA PHE A 92 -4.10 22.76 21.12
C PHE A 92 -5.61 22.87 21.34
N LYS A 93 -6.03 22.89 22.61
CA LYS A 93 -7.42 23.19 22.92
C LYS A 93 -7.64 24.69 22.76
N LEU A 94 -8.43 25.07 21.77
CA LEU A 94 -8.76 26.46 21.41
C LEU A 94 -9.30 27.27 22.59
N ASN A 95 -9.79 26.63 23.67
CA ASN A 95 -10.34 27.23 24.86
C ASN A 95 -9.36 27.28 26.04
N SER A 96 -8.12 26.86 25.87
CA SER A 96 -7.08 26.93 26.91
C SER A 96 -6.07 28.00 26.53
N TYR A 97 -5.79 28.93 27.41
CA TYR A 97 -4.71 29.94 27.29
C TYR A 97 -3.30 29.30 27.38
N SER A 98 -3.18 27.99 27.20
CA SER A 98 -1.92 27.29 27.23
C SER A 98 -1.26 27.31 25.85
N LEU A 99 0.00 27.68 25.81
CA LEU A 99 0.83 27.52 24.62
C LEU A 99 0.97 26.03 24.24
N PRO A 100 1.09 25.71 22.95
CA PRO A 100 1.37 24.34 22.53
C PRO A 100 2.71 23.88 23.11
N ASP A 101 2.80 22.61 23.46
CA ASP A 101 4.07 22.03 23.88
C ASP A 101 5.01 21.93 22.67
N ILE A 102 6.21 22.44 22.83
CA ILE A 102 7.26 22.43 21.82
C ILE A 102 8.37 21.52 22.33
N TYR A 103 8.72 20.53 21.54
CA TYR A 103 9.79 19.59 21.84
C TYR A 103 10.92 19.78 20.84
N GLU A 104 12.16 19.85 21.32
CA GLU A 104 13.34 19.90 20.49
C GLU A 104 13.95 18.52 20.30
N PHE A 105 14.23 18.16 19.05
CA PHE A 105 14.86 16.90 18.70
C PHE A 105 16.02 17.13 17.75
N ARG A 106 16.99 16.22 17.81
CA ARG A 106 18.09 16.15 16.85
C ARG A 106 17.81 15.04 15.83
N VAL A 107 18.08 15.29 14.56
CA VAL A 107 18.01 14.30 13.51
C VAL A 107 19.21 13.34 13.63
N ALA A 108 18.98 12.12 14.12
CA ALA A 108 20.02 11.11 14.28
C ALA A 108 20.31 10.36 12.98
N ASN A 109 19.28 10.15 12.15
CA ASN A 109 19.42 9.46 10.88
C ASN A 109 18.27 9.83 9.93
N ILE A 110 18.47 9.50 8.64
CA ILE A 110 17.47 9.67 7.59
C ILE A 110 17.23 8.32 6.96
N PHE A 111 15.96 7.90 6.88
CA PHE A 111 15.57 6.64 6.26
C PHE A 111 14.97 6.84 4.88
N SER A 112 15.16 5.84 4.03
CA SER A 112 14.47 5.72 2.76
C SER A 112 13.63 4.45 2.76
N ASN A 113 12.36 4.55 2.41
CA ASN A 113 11.49 3.40 2.25
C ASN A 113 10.98 3.36 0.80
N ARG A 114 10.89 2.16 0.23
CA ARG A 114 10.33 1.95 -1.11
C ARG A 114 8.84 2.31 -1.20
N ILE A 115 8.13 2.32 -0.08
CA ILE A 115 6.76 2.81 0.01
C ILE A 115 6.83 4.34 0.15
N LEU A 116 6.85 5.01 -0.96
CA LEU A 116 7.15 6.43 -1.16
C LEU A 116 6.47 7.42 -0.20
N ARG A 117 5.24 7.15 0.23
CA ARG A 117 4.49 8.08 1.09
C ARG A 117 4.97 8.12 2.54
N ALA A 118 5.45 7.00 3.08
CA ALA A 118 5.95 6.96 4.46
C ALA A 118 7.15 7.89 4.66
N ASN A 119 7.97 8.09 3.63
CA ASN A 119 9.14 8.95 3.66
C ASN A 119 8.83 10.44 3.80
N ASP A 120 7.58 10.84 3.60
CA ASP A 120 7.18 12.25 3.49
C ASP A 120 6.67 12.82 4.81
N PHE A 121 6.15 11.97 5.69
CA PHE A 121 5.51 12.42 6.92
C PHE A 121 5.83 11.58 8.16
N LEU A 122 6.45 10.40 8.02
CA LEU A 122 6.70 9.52 9.15
C LEU A 122 8.01 9.90 9.85
N VAL A 123 7.96 9.99 11.16
CA VAL A 123 9.09 10.28 12.07
C VAL A 123 9.12 9.22 13.15
N PHE A 124 10.26 8.58 13.34
CA PHE A 124 10.48 7.62 14.41
C PHE A 124 11.28 8.23 15.56
N GLY A 125 10.88 7.91 16.79
CA GLY A 125 11.58 8.28 18.00
C GLY A 125 11.34 7.27 19.11
N VAL A 126 12.03 7.41 20.22
CA VAL A 126 11.84 6.57 21.42
C VAL A 126 11.19 7.34 22.59
N ASN A 127 10.97 8.64 22.42
CA ASN A 127 10.41 9.48 23.45
C ASN A 127 8.87 9.26 23.55
N LYS A 128 8.44 8.71 24.69
CA LYS A 128 7.02 8.49 25.01
C LYS A 128 6.38 9.66 25.75
N GLU A 129 7.18 10.58 26.26
CA GLU A 129 6.71 11.69 27.12
C GLU A 129 5.92 12.75 26.34
N ILE A 130 6.14 12.82 25.01
CA ILE A 130 5.40 13.71 24.11
C ILE A 130 3.93 13.30 23.92
N PHE A 131 3.58 12.06 24.30
CA PHE A 131 2.23 11.51 24.15
C PHE A 131 1.46 11.60 25.45
N LYS A 132 0.82 12.73 25.73
CA LYS A 132 0.08 12.94 26.99
C LYS A 132 -1.12 11.99 27.17
N ASN A 133 -1.78 11.58 26.08
CA ASN A 133 -3.01 10.77 26.10
C ASN A 133 -3.12 9.78 24.93
N ALA A 134 -2.03 9.40 24.29
CA ALA A 134 -2.07 8.47 23.17
C ALA A 134 -2.25 7.03 23.66
N ASN A 135 -3.14 6.30 23.01
CA ASN A 135 -3.29 4.87 23.21
C ASN A 135 -2.07 4.14 22.64
N PHE A 136 -1.73 3.03 23.26
CA PHE A 136 -0.74 2.11 22.68
C PHE A 136 -1.38 1.33 21.55
N SER A 137 -0.66 1.22 20.45
CA SER A 137 -0.98 0.39 19.30
C SER A 137 0.11 -0.67 19.13
N ALA A 138 -0.23 -1.76 18.47
CA ALA A 138 0.76 -2.76 18.09
C ALA A 138 0.61 -3.09 16.62
N GLU A 139 1.73 -3.25 15.95
CA GLU A 139 1.83 -3.70 14.57
C GLU A 139 2.39 -5.12 14.57
N ILE A 140 1.81 -6.00 13.78
CA ILE A 140 2.16 -7.43 13.76
C ILE A 140 2.42 -7.83 12.32
N ASN A 141 3.57 -8.47 12.08
CA ASN A 141 3.91 -9.11 10.82
C ASN A 141 3.51 -10.58 10.88
N GLY A 142 2.53 -11.01 10.08
CA GLY A 142 2.12 -12.40 10.01
C GLY A 142 0.61 -12.60 9.93
N ASP A 143 0.19 -13.87 9.96
CA ASP A 143 -1.21 -14.25 9.92
C ASP A 143 -1.82 -14.24 11.32
N ILE A 144 -2.77 -13.33 11.54
CA ILE A 144 -3.47 -13.13 12.82
C ILE A 144 -4.66 -14.10 12.97
N GLY A 145 -4.84 -15.04 12.05
CA GLY A 145 -6.06 -15.86 11.95
C GLY A 145 -6.49 -16.65 13.19
N SER A 146 -5.61 -16.80 14.19
CA SER A 146 -5.88 -17.51 15.44
C SER A 146 -6.09 -16.58 16.65
N ILE A 147 -5.83 -15.29 16.55
CA ILE A 147 -5.87 -14.36 17.68
C ILE A 147 -7.24 -13.66 17.72
N LYS A 148 -8.18 -14.25 18.45
CA LYS A 148 -9.45 -13.58 18.78
C LYS A 148 -9.44 -13.13 20.23
N HIS A 149 -9.35 -11.84 20.48
CA HIS A 149 -9.51 -11.27 21.81
C HIS A 149 -10.65 -10.24 21.81
N SER A 150 -11.58 -10.35 22.77
CA SER A 150 -12.82 -9.55 22.83
C SER A 150 -12.60 -8.04 23.03
N SER A 151 -11.41 -7.65 23.47
CA SER A 151 -11.07 -6.24 23.80
C SER A 151 -10.11 -5.58 22.81
N ILE A 152 -9.69 -6.26 21.74
CA ILE A 152 -8.71 -5.75 20.78
C ILE A 152 -9.35 -5.68 19.40
N THR A 153 -9.27 -4.51 18.78
CA THR A 153 -9.69 -4.31 17.39
C THR A 153 -8.49 -4.49 16.48
N PHE A 154 -8.53 -5.52 15.65
CA PHE A 154 -7.51 -5.73 14.62
C PHE A 154 -7.90 -4.99 13.36
N LEU A 155 -6.98 -4.18 12.84
CA LEU A 155 -7.08 -3.52 11.56
C LEU A 155 -6.04 -4.14 10.63
N SER A 156 -6.52 -4.82 9.59
CA SER A 156 -5.60 -5.34 8.58
C SER A 156 -5.03 -4.20 7.73
N TRP A 157 -3.87 -4.43 7.12
CA TRP A 157 -3.32 -3.48 6.14
C TRP A 157 -4.33 -3.15 5.02
N LYS A 158 -5.17 -4.09 4.67
CA LYS A 158 -6.25 -3.91 3.69
C LYS A 158 -7.32 -2.92 4.20
N ASP A 159 -7.68 -2.98 5.48
CA ASP A 159 -8.66 -2.06 6.07
C ASP A 159 -8.09 -0.65 6.17
N ARG A 160 -6.82 -0.52 6.54
CA ARG A 160 -6.10 0.78 6.60
C ARG A 160 -6.00 1.43 5.22
N ASN A 161 -5.83 0.64 4.16
CA ASN A 161 -5.69 1.11 2.77
C ASN A 161 -6.93 0.80 1.91
N ARG A 162 -8.10 0.80 2.50
CA ARG A 162 -9.37 0.42 1.86
C ARG A 162 -9.60 1.14 0.52
N GLN A 163 -9.33 2.43 0.45
CA GLN A 163 -9.49 3.22 -0.77
C GLN A 163 -8.61 2.71 -1.92
N LEU A 164 -7.38 2.28 -1.63
CA LEU A 164 -6.49 1.70 -2.61
C LEU A 164 -7.04 0.37 -3.15
N PHE A 165 -7.58 -0.47 -2.27
CA PHE A 165 -8.17 -1.76 -2.68
C PHE A 165 -9.45 -1.57 -3.48
N GLU A 166 -10.32 -0.65 -3.08
CA GLU A 166 -11.54 -0.30 -3.82
C GLU A 166 -11.20 0.23 -5.22
N ALA A 167 -10.19 1.09 -5.35
CA ALA A 167 -9.72 1.58 -6.64
C ALA A 167 -9.20 0.43 -7.52
N THR A 168 -8.41 -0.50 -6.96
CA THR A 168 -7.89 -1.66 -7.67
C THR A 168 -9.00 -2.63 -8.11
N GLU A 169 -10.05 -2.80 -7.31
CA GLU A 169 -11.21 -3.61 -7.70
C GLU A 169 -12.00 -2.98 -8.87
N ILE A 170 -12.15 -1.66 -8.85
CA ILE A 170 -12.79 -0.93 -9.96
C ILE A 170 -11.94 -1.08 -11.23
N GLU A 171 -10.63 -0.91 -11.14
CA GLU A 171 -9.71 -1.10 -12.27
C GLU A 171 -9.81 -2.50 -12.88
N LYS A 172 -9.84 -3.56 -12.05
CA LYS A 172 -10.04 -4.94 -12.50
C LYS A 172 -11.36 -5.10 -13.26
N LYS A 173 -12.45 -4.53 -12.78
CA LYS A 173 -13.76 -4.58 -13.45
C LYS A 173 -13.71 -3.87 -14.81
N ILE A 174 -13.15 -2.68 -14.87
CA ILE A 174 -13.01 -1.91 -16.11
C ILE A 174 -12.17 -2.70 -17.13
N THR A 175 -11.03 -3.24 -16.70
CA THR A 175 -10.16 -4.06 -17.55
C THR A 175 -10.89 -5.29 -18.08
N PHE A 176 -11.65 -5.99 -17.25
CA PHE A 176 -12.45 -7.13 -17.66
C PHE A 176 -13.48 -6.75 -18.74
N PHE A 177 -14.24 -5.67 -18.55
CA PHE A 177 -15.21 -5.20 -19.56
C PHE A 177 -14.54 -4.76 -20.85
N THR A 178 -13.38 -4.12 -20.77
CA THR A 178 -12.60 -3.71 -21.96
C THR A 178 -12.15 -4.93 -22.77
N LEU A 179 -11.61 -5.96 -22.09
CA LEU A 179 -11.20 -7.21 -22.74
C LEU A 179 -12.40 -7.91 -23.38
N LEU A 180 -13.52 -7.97 -22.68
CA LEU A 180 -14.75 -8.57 -23.21
C LEU A 180 -15.23 -7.82 -24.48
N LEU A 181 -15.18 -6.49 -24.50
CA LEU A 181 -15.53 -5.68 -25.67
C LEU A 181 -14.59 -5.97 -26.84
N ILE A 182 -13.28 -6.09 -26.60
CA ILE A 182 -12.30 -6.43 -27.65
C ILE A 182 -12.61 -7.80 -28.25
N VAL A 183 -12.93 -8.79 -27.43
CA VAL A 183 -13.30 -10.14 -27.90
C VAL A 183 -14.59 -10.10 -28.73
N LEU A 184 -15.57 -9.32 -28.31
CA LEU A 184 -16.82 -9.14 -29.08
C LEU A 184 -16.56 -8.50 -30.45
N ILE A 185 -15.75 -7.45 -30.52
CA ILE A 185 -15.40 -6.79 -31.78
C ILE A 185 -14.62 -7.77 -32.69
N ALA A 186 -13.67 -8.49 -32.14
CA ALA A 186 -12.92 -9.49 -32.91
C ALA A 186 -13.82 -10.61 -33.45
N SER A 187 -14.77 -11.09 -32.64
CA SER A 187 -15.74 -12.12 -33.05
C SER A 187 -16.66 -11.59 -34.18
N PHE A 188 -17.08 -10.33 -34.07
CA PHE A 188 -17.91 -9.71 -35.11
C PHE A 188 -17.16 -9.55 -36.44
N ASN A 189 -15.89 -9.10 -36.36
CA ASN A 189 -15.03 -8.99 -37.55
C ASN A 189 -14.78 -10.35 -38.21
N LEU A 190 -14.54 -11.38 -37.43
CA LEU A 190 -14.36 -12.75 -37.92
C LEU A 190 -15.64 -13.25 -38.61
N SER A 191 -16.79 -13.09 -37.97
CA SER A 191 -18.08 -13.48 -38.54
C SER A 191 -18.36 -12.77 -39.87
N SER A 192 -18.08 -11.47 -39.92
CA SER A 192 -18.23 -10.66 -41.15
C SER A 192 -17.31 -11.17 -42.28
N SER A 193 -16.06 -11.48 -41.97
CA SER A 193 -15.09 -12.05 -42.91
C SER A 193 -15.55 -13.40 -43.47
N ILE A 194 -16.02 -14.29 -42.61
CA ILE A 194 -16.57 -15.58 -43.02
C ILE A 194 -17.77 -15.41 -43.93
N MET A 195 -18.66 -14.49 -43.61
CA MET A 195 -19.84 -14.20 -44.43
C MET A 195 -19.47 -13.67 -45.82
N GLN A 196 -18.47 -12.78 -45.94
CA GLN A 196 -17.97 -12.28 -47.21
C GLN A 196 -17.34 -13.42 -48.08
N ILE A 197 -16.53 -14.29 -47.46
CA ILE A 197 -15.92 -15.43 -48.10
C ILE A 197 -17.01 -16.40 -48.60
N SER A 198 -18.00 -16.66 -47.76
CA SER A 198 -19.13 -17.53 -48.09
C SER A 198 -19.91 -16.96 -49.28
N SER A 199 -20.21 -15.68 -49.30
CA SER A 199 -20.95 -15.02 -50.38
C SER A 199 -20.18 -15.10 -51.76
N LYS A 200 -18.88 -14.93 -51.70
CA LYS A 200 -18.03 -15.07 -52.92
C LYS A 200 -18.00 -16.50 -53.45
N LYS A 201 -18.09 -17.52 -52.61
CA LYS A 201 -18.02 -18.94 -52.95
C LYS A 201 -19.38 -19.58 -53.19
N ILE A 202 -20.49 -18.86 -53.09
CA ILE A 202 -21.84 -19.38 -53.22
C ILE A 202 -22.05 -20.03 -54.62
N ARG A 203 -21.42 -19.45 -55.63
CA ARG A 203 -21.48 -19.96 -57.00
C ARG A 203 -20.79 -21.30 -57.16
N ASP A 204 -19.62 -21.47 -56.54
CA ASP A 204 -18.86 -22.71 -56.56
C ASP A 204 -19.62 -23.80 -55.78
N LEU A 205 -20.24 -23.43 -54.64
CA LEU A 205 -21.07 -24.36 -53.85
C LEU A 205 -22.35 -24.83 -54.64
N ALA A 206 -22.94 -23.95 -55.43
CA ALA A 206 -24.06 -24.30 -56.27
C ALA A 206 -23.67 -25.34 -57.33
N ILE A 207 -22.47 -25.20 -57.93
CA ILE A 207 -21.94 -26.18 -58.89
C ILE A 207 -21.73 -27.54 -58.24
N PHE A 208 -21.12 -27.61 -57.04
CA PHE A 208 -20.95 -28.86 -56.29
C PHE A 208 -22.29 -29.52 -55.98
N SER A 209 -23.28 -28.75 -55.62
CA SER A 209 -24.64 -29.22 -55.33
C SER A 209 -25.31 -29.79 -56.60
N SER A 210 -25.11 -29.16 -57.76
CA SER A 210 -25.69 -29.65 -59.04
C SER A 210 -25.05 -30.95 -59.56
N ILE A 211 -23.80 -31.23 -59.19
CA ILE A 211 -23.08 -32.51 -59.49
C ILE A 211 -23.52 -33.63 -58.52
N GLY A 212 -24.42 -33.34 -57.55
CA GLY A 212 -24.93 -34.35 -56.64
C GLY A 212 -24.13 -34.54 -55.34
N MET A 213 -23.23 -33.64 -54.98
CA MET A 213 -22.47 -33.71 -53.74
C MET A 213 -23.40 -33.55 -52.54
N LYS A 214 -23.23 -34.40 -51.50
CA LYS A 214 -24.06 -34.34 -50.29
C LYS A 214 -23.79 -33.07 -49.47
N LYS A 215 -24.81 -32.48 -48.88
CA LYS A 215 -24.69 -31.27 -48.07
C LYS A 215 -23.64 -31.36 -46.96
N ASN A 216 -23.43 -32.53 -46.38
CA ASN A 216 -22.43 -32.75 -45.33
C ASN A 216 -21.00 -32.68 -45.84
N ASP A 217 -20.75 -33.12 -47.09
CA ASP A 217 -19.41 -33.06 -47.67
C ASP A 217 -19.07 -31.64 -48.11
N ILE A 218 -20.05 -30.88 -48.60
CA ILE A 218 -19.93 -29.43 -48.86
C ILE A 218 -19.58 -28.69 -47.60
N LYS A 219 -20.22 -29.00 -46.47
CA LYS A 219 -19.88 -28.38 -45.17
C LYS A 219 -18.45 -28.70 -44.72
N LYS A 220 -17.99 -29.95 -44.89
CA LYS A 220 -16.61 -30.34 -44.54
C LYS A 220 -15.56 -29.57 -45.37
N ILE A 221 -15.79 -29.45 -46.67
CA ILE A 221 -14.90 -28.67 -47.54
C ILE A 221 -14.84 -27.21 -47.07
N PHE A 222 -15.98 -26.63 -46.68
CA PHE A 222 -16.05 -25.27 -46.23
C PHE A 222 -15.31 -25.03 -44.89
N ILE A 223 -15.41 -26.00 -43.96
CA ILE A 223 -14.71 -25.97 -42.67
C ILE A 223 -13.20 -26.11 -42.91
N ILE A 224 -12.76 -27.02 -43.74
CA ILE A 224 -11.34 -27.21 -44.06
C ILE A 224 -10.76 -25.96 -44.72
N TYR A 225 -11.49 -25.36 -45.64
CA TYR A 225 -11.07 -24.12 -46.31
C TYR A 225 -10.99 -22.92 -45.32
N SER A 226 -11.93 -22.85 -44.38
CA SER A 226 -11.93 -21.85 -43.33
C SER A 226 -10.78 -22.00 -42.33
N TYR A 227 -10.22 -23.20 -42.21
CA TYR A 227 -9.07 -23.49 -41.36
C TYR A 227 -7.72 -23.19 -42.02
N LEU A 228 -7.71 -23.09 -43.32
CA LEU A 228 -6.51 -22.87 -44.15
C LEU A 228 -6.23 -21.38 -44.44
N ILE A 229 -7.19 -20.50 -44.07
CA ILE A 229 -7.09 -19.03 -44.20
C ILE A 229 -6.80 -18.43 -42.85
#